data_cf9c96a61b13f43fc17b9e7f9025ffdf
#
_entry.id   cf9c96a61b13f43fc17b9e7f9025ffdf
#
_cell.length_a   1.000
_cell.length_b   1.000
_cell.length_c   1.000
_cell.angle_alpha   90.00
_cell.angle_beta   90.00
_cell.angle_gamma   90.00
#
_symmetry.space_group_name_H-M   'P 1'
#
loop_
_entity.id
_entity.type
_entity.pdbx_description
1 polymer ?
#
loop_
_entity_poly.entity_id
_entity_poly.type
_entity_poly.pdbx_seq_one_letter_code
_entity_poly.pdbx_strand_id
1 'polypeptide(L)'
;INHCIKHGQLYEDAERHNCIFVGYDGDRPAYGALRGTLSDTTFAGEAPGSDKRFSFAVPLCAGGKTLCVFESAIDALSYLTLLKLRGQDWRAANTLSLSGIYQPRKDGSIRFPAALEQYLKDNPDVKRIVLCLDNDEPGRAASAAIKQALAGYEVIDNPPRRGKDYNDQLRLVKGISGRVKTRGGEAR
;
A
#
# COMPACT_ATOMS: atom_id res chain seq x y z
N ILE A 1 11.33 7.60 1.93
CA ILE A 1 11.07 8.63 0.89
C ILE A 1 12.30 8.82 0.01
N ASN A 2 13.46 9.25 0.53
CA ASN A 2 14.67 9.52 -0.28
C ASN A 2 15.09 8.34 -1.16
N HIS A 3 14.90 7.10 -0.69
CA HIS A 3 15.13 5.91 -1.49
C HIS A 3 14.22 5.89 -2.73
N CYS A 4 12.93 6.10 -2.56
CA CYS A 4 11.97 6.11 -3.67
C CYS A 4 12.23 7.24 -4.67
N ILE A 5 12.57 8.44 -4.18
CA ILE A 5 12.94 9.58 -5.06
C ILE A 5 14.18 9.22 -5.90
N LYS A 6 15.23 8.68 -5.27
CA LYS A 6 16.47 8.29 -5.95
C LYS A 6 16.24 7.24 -7.05
N HIS A 7 15.26 6.35 -6.86
CA HIS A 7 14.93 5.28 -7.82
C HIS A 7 13.75 5.62 -8.74
N GLY A 8 13.35 6.87 -8.81
CA GLY A 8 12.29 7.30 -9.70
C GLY A 8 10.88 6.80 -9.34
N GLN A 9 10.68 6.34 -8.09
CA GLN A 9 9.40 5.76 -7.65
C GLN A 9 8.47 6.78 -6.99
N LEU A 10 8.97 7.98 -6.72
CA LEU A 10 8.20 9.05 -6.09
C LEU A 10 8.58 10.39 -6.72
N TYR A 11 7.58 11.09 -7.25
CA TYR A 11 7.70 12.39 -7.87
C TYR A 11 6.69 13.37 -7.30
N GLU A 12 6.91 14.66 -7.59
CA GLU A 12 5.93 15.72 -7.46
C GLU A 12 5.40 16.09 -8.84
N ASP A 13 4.07 16.17 -8.97
CA ASP A 13 3.41 16.71 -10.15
C ASP A 13 3.67 18.22 -10.28
N ALA A 14 4.19 18.65 -11.43
CA ALA A 14 4.61 20.02 -11.67
C ALA A 14 3.46 21.04 -11.68
N GLU A 15 2.23 20.61 -12.02
CA GLU A 15 1.08 21.52 -12.16
C GLU A 15 0.30 21.66 -10.85
N ARG A 16 0.04 20.55 -10.16
CA ARG A 16 -0.84 20.51 -9.00
C ARG A 16 -0.13 20.13 -7.71
N HIS A 17 1.16 19.90 -7.78
CA HIS A 17 2.00 19.51 -6.64
C HIS A 17 1.53 18.25 -5.91
N ASN A 18 0.84 17.33 -6.62
CA ASN A 18 0.47 16.05 -6.05
C ASN A 18 1.70 15.14 -5.94
N CYS A 19 1.74 14.27 -4.92
CA CYS A 19 2.69 13.16 -4.91
C CYS A 19 2.25 12.10 -5.91
N ILE A 20 3.17 11.63 -6.76
CA ILE A 20 2.99 10.54 -7.71
C ILE A 20 3.83 9.34 -7.26
N PHE A 21 3.17 8.24 -6.92
CA PHE A 21 3.80 6.96 -6.59
C PHE A 21 3.80 6.08 -7.83
N VAL A 22 4.99 5.79 -8.37
CA VAL A 22 5.16 5.12 -9.66
C VAL A 22 5.41 3.63 -9.48
N GLY A 23 4.68 2.83 -10.23
CA GLY A 23 4.92 1.41 -10.39
C GLY A 23 5.49 1.11 -11.79
N TYR A 24 6.27 0.04 -11.89
CA TYR A 24 7.06 -0.29 -13.06
C TYR A 24 6.75 -1.67 -13.61
N ASP A 25 6.77 -1.78 -14.95
CA ASP A 25 6.85 -3.01 -15.72
C ASP A 25 8.29 -3.12 -16.26
N GLY A 26 9.13 -3.91 -15.59
CA GLY A 26 10.58 -3.85 -15.80
C GLY A 26 11.12 -2.46 -15.50
N ASP A 27 11.74 -1.82 -16.48
CA ASP A 27 12.28 -0.45 -16.37
C ASP A 27 11.29 0.62 -16.85
N ARG A 28 10.10 0.25 -17.32
CA ARG A 28 9.11 1.15 -17.88
C ARG A 28 8.09 1.56 -16.82
N PRO A 29 7.85 2.88 -16.58
CA PRO A 29 6.73 3.33 -15.77
C PRO A 29 5.41 2.83 -16.38
N ALA A 30 4.59 2.13 -15.58
CA ALA A 30 3.34 1.52 -16.03
C ALA A 30 2.14 1.90 -15.17
N TYR A 31 2.38 2.43 -13.97
CA TYR A 31 1.33 2.84 -13.04
C TYR A 31 1.73 4.11 -12.29
N GLY A 32 0.78 4.98 -12.00
CA GLY A 32 0.99 6.18 -11.18
C GLY A 32 -0.20 6.43 -10.26
N ALA A 33 -0.01 6.28 -8.94
CA ALA A 33 -1.00 6.70 -7.96
C ALA A 33 -0.74 8.16 -7.57
N LEU A 34 -1.77 9.01 -7.66
CA LEU A 34 -1.71 10.41 -7.28
C LEU A 34 -2.32 10.64 -5.90
N ARG A 35 -1.67 11.47 -5.09
CA ARG A 35 -2.16 11.91 -3.79
C ARG A 35 -1.94 13.41 -3.62
N GLY A 36 -3.04 14.10 -3.31
CA GLY A 36 -2.99 15.54 -3.02
C GLY A 36 -2.16 15.85 -1.78
N THR A 37 -1.48 16.99 -1.80
CA THR A 37 -0.65 17.51 -0.70
C THR A 37 -1.35 18.57 0.11
N LEU A 38 -2.51 19.09 -0.32
CA LEU A 38 -3.29 20.10 0.38
C LEU A 38 -3.96 19.51 1.63
N SER A 39 -3.98 20.28 2.72
CA SER A 39 -4.49 19.83 4.01
C SER A 39 -6.01 19.89 4.14
N ASP A 40 -6.67 20.71 3.33
CA ASP A 40 -8.11 21.00 3.37
C ASP A 40 -8.91 20.12 2.41
N THR A 41 -8.26 19.57 1.37
CA THR A 41 -8.88 18.69 0.39
C THR A 41 -8.13 17.37 0.32
N THR A 42 -8.88 16.27 0.21
CA THR A 42 -8.29 14.96 -0.06
C THR A 42 -8.47 14.63 -1.54
N PHE A 43 -7.36 14.59 -2.27
CA PHE A 43 -7.33 14.10 -3.63
C PHE A 43 -6.63 12.75 -3.71
N ALA A 44 -7.25 11.80 -4.39
CA ALA A 44 -6.68 10.50 -4.71
C ALA A 44 -7.11 10.14 -6.13
N GLY A 45 -6.18 9.73 -6.95
CA GLY A 45 -6.43 9.36 -8.34
C GLY A 45 -5.33 8.48 -8.92
N GLU A 46 -5.45 8.21 -10.20
CA GLU A 46 -4.46 7.45 -10.97
C GLU A 46 -4.11 8.23 -12.22
N ALA A 47 -2.85 8.15 -12.66
CA ALA A 47 -2.42 8.75 -13.91
C ALA A 47 -3.13 8.07 -15.10
N PRO A 48 -3.50 8.82 -16.17
CA PRO A 48 -4.09 8.22 -17.35
C PRO A 48 -3.19 7.12 -17.94
N GLY A 49 -3.79 6.00 -18.35
CA GLY A 49 -3.08 4.86 -18.91
C GLY A 49 -2.41 3.94 -17.86
N SER A 50 -2.64 4.17 -16.57
CA SER A 50 -2.13 3.33 -15.50
C SER A 50 -2.65 1.89 -15.58
N ASP A 51 -1.73 0.92 -15.44
CA ASP A 51 -2.04 -0.49 -15.31
C ASP A 51 -1.84 -0.96 -13.86
N LYS A 52 -2.92 -1.29 -13.17
CA LYS A 52 -2.90 -1.72 -11.75
C LYS A 52 -2.10 -2.99 -11.50
N ARG A 53 -1.80 -3.79 -12.49
CA ARG A 53 -0.93 -4.97 -12.35
C ARG A 53 0.46 -4.57 -11.87
N PHE A 54 0.93 -3.40 -12.27
CA PHE A 54 2.25 -2.86 -11.95
C PHE A 54 2.17 -1.75 -10.90
N SER A 55 1.37 -1.95 -9.87
CA SER A 55 1.22 -0.97 -8.80
C SER A 55 2.53 -0.67 -8.07
N PHE A 56 2.52 0.42 -7.29
CA PHE A 56 3.69 0.86 -6.54
C PHE A 56 4.28 -0.26 -5.67
N ALA A 57 5.53 -0.57 -5.93
CA ALA A 57 6.30 -1.55 -5.17
C ALA A 57 7.69 -1.01 -4.85
N VAL A 58 8.22 -1.32 -3.66
CA VAL A 58 9.60 -0.98 -3.30
C VAL A 58 10.39 -2.27 -3.14
N PRO A 59 11.20 -2.63 -4.15
CA PRO A 59 12.08 -3.80 -4.09
C PRO A 59 13.32 -3.44 -3.24
N LEU A 60 13.28 -3.83 -1.97
CA LEU A 60 14.33 -3.52 -0.99
C LEU A 60 15.34 -4.65 -0.82
N CYS A 61 14.91 -5.87 -1.13
CA CYS A 61 15.69 -7.10 -0.95
C CYS A 61 15.67 -7.91 -2.25
N ALA A 62 16.76 -7.88 -3.01
CA ALA A 62 16.88 -8.70 -4.23
C ALA A 62 16.80 -10.19 -3.87
N GLY A 63 15.95 -10.96 -4.56
CA GLY A 63 15.68 -12.37 -4.23
C GLY A 63 14.99 -12.57 -2.87
N GLY A 64 14.39 -11.51 -2.30
CA GLY A 64 13.71 -11.54 -1.01
C GLY A 64 12.51 -12.48 -1.01
N LYS A 65 12.48 -13.41 -0.05
CA LYS A 65 11.40 -14.41 0.08
C LYS A 65 10.15 -13.89 0.79
N THR A 66 10.19 -12.66 1.31
CA THR A 66 9.08 -12.04 2.06
C THR A 66 8.58 -10.81 1.33
N LEU A 67 7.26 -10.73 1.13
CA LEU A 67 6.53 -9.60 0.58
C LEU A 67 5.56 -9.05 1.62
N CYS A 68 5.66 -7.75 1.92
CA CYS A 68 4.66 -7.02 2.71
C CYS A 68 3.68 -6.30 1.78
N VAL A 69 2.38 -6.52 1.97
CA VAL A 69 1.30 -6.03 1.10
C VAL A 69 0.46 -5.00 1.83
N PHE A 70 0.20 -3.87 1.19
CA PHE A 70 -0.50 -2.71 1.76
C PHE A 70 -1.64 -2.26 0.83
N GLU A 71 -2.64 -1.56 1.37
CA GLU A 71 -3.68 -0.96 0.52
C GLU A 71 -3.15 0.21 -0.30
N SER A 72 -2.27 1.03 0.28
CA SER A 72 -1.73 2.21 -0.39
C SER A 72 -0.20 2.32 -0.30
N ALA A 73 0.39 3.10 -1.21
CA ALA A 73 1.80 3.42 -1.18
C ALA A 73 2.20 4.19 0.09
N ILE A 74 1.30 5.04 0.61
CA ILE A 74 1.54 5.80 1.85
C ILE A 74 1.67 4.85 3.04
N ASP A 75 0.85 3.80 3.13
CA ASP A 75 0.92 2.82 4.21
C ASP A 75 2.20 2.01 4.15
N ALA A 76 2.63 1.60 2.94
CA ALA A 76 3.91 0.94 2.74
C ALA A 76 5.08 1.80 3.25
N LEU A 77 5.14 3.07 2.86
CA LEU A 77 6.19 3.99 3.31
C LEU A 77 6.11 4.31 4.81
N SER A 78 4.89 4.37 5.36
CA SER A 78 4.65 4.57 6.79
C SER A 78 5.15 3.37 7.60
N TYR A 79 4.87 2.16 7.15
CA TYR A 79 5.38 0.93 7.75
C TYR A 79 6.91 0.87 7.75
N LEU A 80 7.56 1.12 6.61
CA LEU A 80 9.01 1.17 6.50
C LEU A 80 9.62 2.23 7.43
N THR A 81 8.93 3.38 7.58
CA THR A 81 9.35 4.42 8.52
C THR A 81 9.23 3.96 9.97
N LEU A 82 8.15 3.25 10.33
CA LEU A 82 7.98 2.67 11.66
C LEU A 82 9.06 1.64 11.99
N LEU A 83 9.44 0.77 11.05
CA LEU A 83 10.55 -0.17 11.23
C LEU A 83 11.85 0.57 11.52
N LYS A 84 12.16 1.60 10.71
CA LYS A 84 13.36 2.42 10.90
C LYS A 84 13.38 3.12 12.26
N LEU A 85 12.24 3.67 12.71
CA LEU A 85 12.13 4.33 14.02
C LEU A 85 12.34 3.36 15.20
N ARG A 86 12.07 2.08 14.99
CA ARG A 86 12.27 1.00 15.97
C ARG A 86 13.67 0.39 15.92
N GLY A 87 14.58 0.91 15.08
CA GLY A 87 15.91 0.34 14.86
C GLY A 87 15.89 -1.01 14.13
N GLN A 88 14.77 -1.36 13.49
CA GLN A 88 14.63 -2.59 12.72
C GLN A 88 15.16 -2.39 11.28
N ASP A 89 15.60 -3.47 10.66
CA ASP A 89 16.01 -3.42 9.25
C ASP A 89 14.78 -3.27 8.35
N TRP A 90 14.56 -2.06 7.87
CA TRP A 90 13.47 -1.72 6.98
C TRP A 90 13.64 -2.23 5.55
N ARG A 91 14.83 -2.79 5.23
CA ARG A 91 15.14 -3.40 3.93
C ARG A 91 14.99 -4.91 3.91
N ALA A 92 14.58 -5.52 5.02
CA ALA A 92 14.50 -6.97 5.14
C ALA A 92 13.39 -7.62 4.28
N ALA A 93 12.42 -6.85 3.79
CA ALA A 93 11.32 -7.34 2.98
C ALA A 93 10.93 -6.35 1.88
N ASN A 94 10.48 -6.87 0.75
CA ASN A 94 9.89 -6.08 -0.32
C ASN A 94 8.49 -5.62 0.06
N THR A 95 8.03 -4.51 -0.52
CA THR A 95 6.68 -3.98 -0.28
C THR A 95 5.92 -3.81 -1.58
N LEU A 96 4.61 -4.03 -1.53
CA LEU A 96 3.68 -3.85 -2.63
C LEU A 96 2.43 -3.12 -2.15
N SER A 97 1.99 -2.09 -2.86
CA SER A 97 0.68 -1.48 -2.72
C SER A 97 -0.33 -2.16 -3.64
N LEU A 98 -1.53 -2.42 -3.15
CA LEU A 98 -2.65 -2.93 -3.97
C LEU A 98 -3.36 -1.81 -4.74
N SER A 99 -3.05 -0.54 -4.43
CA SER A 99 -3.75 0.64 -4.97
C SER A 99 -5.25 0.62 -4.71
N GLY A 100 -5.60 0.32 -3.47
CA GLY A 100 -6.95 0.09 -2.96
C GLY A 100 -7.34 -1.38 -2.97
N ILE A 101 -8.39 -1.70 -2.23
CA ILE A 101 -9.00 -3.03 -2.20
C ILE A 101 -10.28 -3.05 -3.03
N TYR A 102 -10.55 -4.19 -3.64
CA TYR A 102 -11.79 -4.38 -4.37
C TYR A 102 -12.94 -4.63 -3.40
N GLN A 103 -14.05 -3.93 -3.61
CA GLN A 103 -15.31 -4.24 -2.92
C GLN A 103 -15.75 -5.67 -3.27
N PRO A 104 -16.34 -6.40 -2.32
CA PRO A 104 -16.92 -7.70 -2.61
C PRO A 104 -17.94 -7.59 -3.76
N ARG A 105 -17.95 -8.58 -4.64
CA ARG A 105 -18.99 -8.70 -5.67
C ARG A 105 -20.33 -9.00 -5.02
N LYS A 106 -21.42 -8.89 -5.79
CA LYS A 106 -22.78 -9.18 -5.32
C LYS A 106 -22.94 -10.61 -4.78
N ASP A 107 -22.11 -11.53 -5.24
CA ASP A 107 -22.03 -12.92 -4.78
C ASP A 107 -21.14 -13.14 -3.55
N GLY A 108 -20.61 -12.05 -2.96
CA GLY A 108 -19.72 -12.08 -1.81
C GLY A 108 -18.27 -12.43 -2.15
N SER A 109 -17.94 -12.76 -3.39
CA SER A 109 -16.57 -13.06 -3.81
C SER A 109 -15.72 -11.78 -3.89
N ILE A 110 -14.47 -11.86 -3.47
CA ILE A 110 -13.48 -10.79 -3.62
C ILE A 110 -12.59 -11.14 -4.81
N ARG A 111 -12.45 -10.19 -5.73
CA ARG A 111 -11.49 -10.37 -6.83
C ARG A 111 -10.08 -10.36 -6.28
N PHE A 112 -9.28 -11.36 -6.66
CA PHE A 112 -7.86 -11.40 -6.30
C PHE A 112 -7.15 -10.16 -6.85
N PRO A 113 -6.31 -9.46 -6.05
CA PRO A 113 -5.68 -8.22 -6.48
C PRO A 113 -4.71 -8.44 -7.64
N ALA A 114 -4.94 -7.76 -8.76
CA ALA A 114 -4.14 -7.91 -9.97
C ALA A 114 -2.66 -7.56 -9.75
N ALA A 115 -2.37 -6.56 -8.89
CA ALA A 115 -1.01 -6.21 -8.52
C ALA A 115 -0.28 -7.35 -7.78
N LEU A 116 -0.98 -8.03 -6.86
CA LEU A 116 -0.40 -9.15 -6.12
C LEU A 116 -0.19 -10.36 -7.03
N GLU A 117 -1.15 -10.66 -7.89
CA GLU A 117 -1.05 -11.73 -8.87
C GLU A 117 0.17 -11.55 -9.79
N GLN A 118 0.31 -10.34 -10.37
CA GLN A 118 1.43 -10.03 -11.25
C GLN A 118 2.76 -10.06 -10.49
N TYR A 119 2.81 -9.47 -9.30
CA TYR A 119 4.03 -9.44 -8.50
C TYR A 119 4.54 -10.85 -8.16
N LEU A 120 3.65 -11.76 -7.76
CA LEU A 120 4.02 -13.15 -7.44
C LEU A 120 4.47 -13.93 -8.67
N LYS A 121 3.90 -13.65 -9.84
CA LYS A 121 4.33 -14.22 -11.12
C LYS A 121 5.75 -13.80 -11.48
N ASP A 122 6.07 -12.51 -11.29
CA ASP A 122 7.37 -11.94 -11.62
C ASP A 122 8.45 -12.27 -10.56
N ASN A 123 8.03 -12.65 -9.33
CA ASN A 123 8.91 -12.95 -8.21
C ASN A 123 8.61 -14.35 -7.61
N PRO A 124 8.94 -15.45 -8.32
CA PRO A 124 8.59 -16.81 -7.90
C PRO A 124 9.31 -17.29 -6.62
N ASP A 125 10.34 -16.57 -6.20
CA ASP A 125 11.07 -16.84 -4.95
C ASP A 125 10.33 -16.39 -3.70
N VAL A 126 9.28 -15.59 -3.81
CA VAL A 126 8.44 -15.19 -2.67
C VAL A 126 7.78 -16.44 -2.08
N LYS A 127 7.92 -16.62 -0.77
CA LYS A 127 7.34 -17.75 -0.01
C LYS A 127 6.46 -17.27 1.14
N ARG A 128 6.74 -16.07 1.66
CA ARG A 128 6.02 -15.49 2.78
C ARG A 128 5.37 -14.17 2.37
N ILE A 129 4.08 -14.03 2.68
CA ILE A 129 3.30 -12.83 2.41
C ILE A 129 2.77 -12.29 3.72
N VAL A 130 3.07 -11.03 4.01
CA VAL A 130 2.61 -10.33 5.21
C VAL A 130 1.54 -9.33 4.77
N LEU A 131 0.29 -9.58 5.12
CA LEU A 131 -0.84 -8.72 4.80
C LEU A 131 -0.92 -7.59 5.83
N CYS A 132 -0.53 -6.41 5.43
CA CYS A 132 -0.51 -5.18 6.21
C CYS A 132 -1.67 -4.25 5.80
N LEU A 133 -2.86 -4.81 5.60
CA LEU A 133 -4.05 -4.09 5.14
C LEU A 133 -4.70 -3.31 6.29
N ASP A 134 -5.61 -2.41 5.95
CA ASP A 134 -6.32 -1.56 6.90
C ASP A 134 -7.04 -2.40 7.98
N ASN A 135 -7.08 -1.87 9.19
CA ASN A 135 -7.76 -2.50 10.33
C ASN A 135 -9.22 -2.03 10.45
N ASP A 136 -9.93 -2.04 9.33
CA ASP A 136 -11.36 -1.81 9.24
C ASP A 136 -12.06 -3.04 8.62
N GLU A 137 -13.38 -3.03 8.59
CA GLU A 137 -14.17 -4.17 8.09
C GLU A 137 -13.79 -4.58 6.66
N PRO A 138 -13.69 -3.65 5.66
CA PRO A 138 -13.24 -3.99 4.31
C PRO A 138 -11.83 -4.58 4.26
N GLY A 139 -10.87 -3.99 4.99
CA GLY A 139 -9.48 -4.46 5.04
C GLY A 139 -9.36 -5.85 5.65
N ARG A 140 -10.12 -6.15 6.70
CA ARG A 140 -10.14 -7.49 7.34
C ARG A 140 -10.77 -8.53 6.41
N ALA A 141 -11.87 -8.18 5.72
CA ALA A 141 -12.49 -9.07 4.74
C ALA A 141 -11.54 -9.37 3.57
N ALA A 142 -10.83 -8.35 3.06
CA ALA A 142 -9.83 -8.52 2.02
C ALA A 142 -8.66 -9.42 2.48
N SER A 143 -8.14 -9.22 3.71
CA SER A 143 -7.10 -10.08 4.28
C SER A 143 -7.53 -11.55 4.33
N ALA A 144 -8.73 -11.83 4.82
CA ALA A 144 -9.27 -13.18 4.88
C ALA A 144 -9.36 -13.84 3.49
N ALA A 145 -9.90 -13.11 2.51
CA ALA A 145 -10.05 -13.62 1.14
C ALA A 145 -8.70 -13.87 0.46
N ILE A 146 -7.74 -12.95 0.60
CA ILE A 146 -6.39 -13.11 0.04
C ILE A 146 -5.70 -14.31 0.69
N LYS A 147 -5.79 -14.46 2.01
CA LYS A 147 -5.22 -15.59 2.74
C LYS A 147 -5.78 -16.92 2.26
N GLN A 148 -7.09 -17.00 2.02
CA GLN A 148 -7.74 -18.20 1.49
C GLN A 148 -7.26 -18.53 0.07
N ALA A 149 -7.06 -17.52 -0.79
CA ALA A 149 -6.61 -17.71 -2.16
C ALA A 149 -5.13 -18.12 -2.28
N LEU A 150 -4.32 -17.87 -1.26
CA LEU A 150 -2.86 -18.08 -1.26
C LEU A 150 -2.45 -19.34 -0.47
N ALA A 151 -3.18 -20.44 -0.60
CA ALA A 151 -2.93 -21.70 0.14
C ALA A 151 -1.49 -22.27 -0.02
N GLY A 152 -0.77 -21.89 -1.08
CA GLY A 152 0.62 -22.32 -1.32
C GLY A 152 1.70 -21.45 -0.67
N TYR A 153 1.33 -20.39 0.06
CA TYR A 153 2.24 -19.43 0.68
C TYR A 153 2.10 -19.44 2.20
N GLU A 154 3.17 -19.05 2.90
CA GLU A 154 3.06 -18.67 4.31
C GLU A 154 2.43 -17.26 4.38
N VAL A 155 1.16 -17.18 4.79
CA VAL A 155 0.44 -15.90 4.87
C VAL A 155 0.22 -15.48 6.31
N ILE A 156 0.79 -14.32 6.66
CA ILE A 156 0.69 -13.69 7.99
C ILE A 156 -0.21 -12.46 7.88
N ASP A 157 -1.23 -12.37 8.71
CA ASP A 157 -2.05 -11.16 8.84
C ASP A 157 -1.43 -10.24 9.89
N ASN A 158 -1.07 -9.02 9.48
CA ASN A 158 -0.37 -8.05 10.32
C ASN A 158 -0.98 -6.65 10.12
N PRO A 159 -2.21 -6.42 10.57
CA PRO A 159 -2.81 -5.07 10.51
C PRO A 159 -2.10 -4.10 11.44
N PRO A 160 -2.30 -2.78 11.28
CA PRO A 160 -1.77 -1.80 12.21
C PRO A 160 -2.32 -2.05 13.63
N ARG A 161 -1.46 -1.92 14.63
CA ARG A 161 -1.84 -2.14 16.04
C ARG A 161 -2.64 -0.97 16.63
N ARG A 162 -2.53 0.22 16.02
CA ARG A 162 -3.19 1.46 16.46
C ARG A 162 -3.58 2.28 15.22
N GLY A 163 -4.79 2.83 15.26
CA GLY A 163 -5.35 3.54 14.11
C GLY A 163 -5.98 2.60 13.09
N LYS A 164 -6.48 3.17 12.01
CA LYS A 164 -7.11 2.44 10.92
C LYS A 164 -6.06 1.79 10.02
N ASP A 165 -5.01 2.54 9.68
CA ASP A 165 -3.98 2.18 8.73
C ASP A 165 -2.57 2.45 9.28
N TYR A 166 -1.53 2.08 8.55
CA TYR A 166 -0.14 2.29 8.98
C TYR A 166 0.27 3.76 8.97
N ASN A 167 -0.37 4.61 8.18
CA ASN A 167 -0.14 6.05 8.23
C ASN A 167 -0.71 6.65 9.51
N ASP A 168 -1.91 6.25 9.93
CA ASP A 168 -2.46 6.64 11.23
C ASP A 168 -1.55 6.21 12.38
N GLN A 169 -1.07 4.95 12.35
CA GLN A 169 -0.14 4.45 13.36
C GLN A 169 1.16 5.27 13.42
N LEU A 170 1.74 5.64 12.28
CA LEU A 170 2.93 6.48 12.20
C LEU A 170 2.67 7.87 12.76
N ARG A 171 1.54 8.49 12.42
CA ARG A 171 1.13 9.81 12.94
C ARG A 171 0.99 9.80 14.46
N LEU A 172 0.36 8.76 15.01
CA LEU A 172 0.24 8.58 16.47
C LEU A 172 1.62 8.44 17.14
N VAL A 173 2.54 7.66 16.55
CA VAL A 173 3.91 7.51 17.07
C VAL A 173 4.69 8.82 17.02
N LYS A 174 4.43 9.66 16.01
CA LYS A 174 5.07 10.98 15.86
C LYS A 174 4.39 12.08 16.66
N GLY A 175 3.31 11.81 17.38
CA GLY A 175 2.53 12.83 18.08
C GLY A 175 1.82 13.82 17.16
N ILE A 176 1.62 13.45 15.89
CA ILE A 176 0.90 14.26 14.91
C ILE A 176 -0.59 13.96 15.07
N SER A 177 -1.29 14.76 15.89
CA SER A 177 -2.74 14.73 15.98
C SER A 177 -3.34 15.30 14.70
N GLY A 178 -3.83 14.43 13.81
CA GLY A 178 -4.66 14.84 12.69
C GLY A 178 -6.10 15.05 13.16
N ARG A 179 -6.81 16.00 12.55
CA ARG A 179 -8.27 16.06 12.67
C ARG A 179 -8.83 14.70 12.23
N VAL A 180 -9.34 13.93 13.18
CA VAL A 180 -10.24 12.81 12.88
C VAL A 180 -11.43 13.48 12.20
N LYS A 181 -11.62 13.25 10.90
CA LYS A 181 -12.90 13.58 10.26
C LYS A 181 -13.93 12.64 10.85
N THR A 182 -14.58 13.04 11.95
CA THR A 182 -15.88 12.51 12.29
C THR A 182 -16.77 12.82 11.08
N ARG A 183 -17.31 11.80 10.42
CA ARG A 183 -18.43 11.97 9.49
C ARG A 183 -19.51 12.68 10.31
N GLY A 184 -19.59 13.99 10.14
CA GLY A 184 -20.58 14.84 10.72
C GLY A 184 -21.92 14.41 10.19
N GLY A 185 -22.83 14.24 11.12
CA GLY A 185 -24.19 13.91 10.90
C GLY A 185 -24.93 14.94 10.02
N GLU A 186 -26.02 14.44 9.54
CA GLU A 186 -27.13 15.15 8.93
C GLU A 186 -27.34 16.54 9.52
N ALA A 187 -27.28 17.54 8.66
CA ALA A 187 -27.93 18.83 8.92
C ALA A 187 -29.19 18.87 8.04
N ARG A 188 -30.29 19.11 8.74
CA ARG A 188 -31.65 19.34 8.23
C ARG A 188 -31.73 20.43 7.17
#